data_307cc02109b30ad26981ee10986df75e
#
_entry.id   307cc02109b30ad26981ee10986df75e
#
_cell.length_a   1.000
_cell.length_b   1.000
_cell.length_c   1.000
_cell.angle_alpha   90.00
_cell.angle_beta   90.00
_cell.angle_gamma   90.00
#
_symmetry.space_group_name_H-M   'P 1'
#
loop_
_entity.id
_entity.type
_entity.pdbx_description
1 polymer ?
#
loop_
_entity_poly.entity_id
_entity_poly.type
_entity_poly.pdbx_seq_one_letter_code
_entity_poly.pdbx_strand_id
1 'polypeptide(L)'
;MSLTVWDRPEAGPAPGPDATAGGPPDAGGRGTRPGQGSRRRRVIVAAAVVLAFLLLVASVLALRSRSGNSDPLDPRNPGSDGAQAVARVLDDRGVAVHIARSQADLRGLDAVDADTTVVITRPDALSAETAAATWDIVRDARRVVLVEPRRFVLESLGLPVSPAGAGAPTRSQRAGCVIAGVSAGDEISAVGSAYTSPRDDAGRCFTFEGVSALVRLAPEASGGPEVVVLGAGEILSNGEVTRHDNAGVALRLLGQGDRLVWYIPSYLDVSPQDTTPESELPRALGPLTLLLLVALLATMLWRGRRFGPLVTEPLPAVVRAIETTQSRGRLYRRARDTERAGAILRAAAVRRLALYLGLRAEVPPGPVAEAAARATGRPLADVDALLAGRPPADEDEMIALANDLTTLEKEVHRP
;
A
#
# COMPACT_ATOMS: atom_id res chain seq x y z
N MET A 1 29.38 52.51 20.20
CA MET A 1 29.62 53.71 19.36
C MET A 1 28.83 53.50 18.08
N SER A 2 28.06 54.53 17.77
CA SER A 2 27.24 54.82 16.59
C SER A 2 25.83 54.23 16.57
N LEU A 3 24.93 55.08 17.11
CA LEU A 3 23.50 55.15 16.93
C LEU A 3 23.20 55.67 15.50
N THR A 4 22.31 55.02 14.77
CA THR A 4 21.71 55.55 13.58
C THR A 4 20.21 55.79 13.80
N VAL A 5 19.89 57.03 13.63
CA VAL A 5 18.60 57.70 13.78
C VAL A 5 17.61 57.24 12.74
N TRP A 6 16.36 57.00 13.16
CA TRP A 6 15.20 56.78 12.30
C TRP A 6 14.61 58.14 11.90
N ASP A 7 14.67 58.44 10.62
CA ASP A 7 13.97 59.56 9.99
C ASP A 7 12.48 59.25 9.82
N ARG A 8 11.68 60.27 10.16
CA ARG A 8 10.20 60.30 10.12
C ARG A 8 9.81 60.99 8.80
N PRO A 9 8.97 60.42 7.92
CA PRO A 9 8.46 61.19 6.77
C PRO A 9 7.28 62.07 7.19
N GLU A 10 7.34 63.26 6.64
CA GLU A 10 6.42 64.40 6.84
C GLU A 10 5.02 64.14 6.29
N ALA A 11 4.03 64.78 6.98
CA ALA A 11 2.63 64.80 6.60
C ALA A 11 2.40 65.76 5.42
N GLY A 12 1.80 65.27 4.35
CA GLY A 12 1.26 66.10 3.25
C GLY A 12 -0.21 66.52 3.52
N PRO A 13 -0.64 67.62 2.92
CA PRO A 13 -1.86 68.31 3.33
C PRO A 13 -3.16 67.68 2.79
N ALA A 14 -4.24 67.86 3.54
CA ALA A 14 -5.60 67.43 3.27
C ALA A 14 -6.21 68.17 2.04
N PRO A 15 -7.02 67.51 1.20
CA PRO A 15 -7.90 68.18 0.24
C PRO A 15 -9.29 68.38 0.85
N GLY A 16 -9.86 69.59 0.51
CA GLY A 16 -11.16 70.01 0.96
C GLY A 16 -12.37 69.37 0.24
N PRO A 17 -13.57 69.75 0.62
CA PRO A 17 -14.78 69.06 0.22
C PRO A 17 -15.37 69.61 -1.08
N ASP A 18 -15.62 68.73 -2.05
CA ASP A 18 -16.55 69.00 -3.12
C ASP A 18 -17.60 67.89 -3.24
N ALA A 19 -18.82 68.33 -3.12
CA ALA A 19 -20.04 67.62 -3.25
C ALA A 19 -20.40 67.34 -4.71
N THR A 20 -20.69 66.11 -5.06
CA THR A 20 -21.68 65.81 -6.11
C THR A 20 -22.34 64.45 -5.85
N ALA A 21 -23.65 64.49 -5.87
CA ALA A 21 -24.58 63.40 -5.73
C ALA A 21 -24.46 62.35 -6.86
N GLY A 22 -24.36 61.10 -6.53
CA GLY A 22 -24.46 59.95 -7.45
C GLY A 22 -25.17 58.84 -6.76
N GLY A 23 -26.28 58.38 -7.32
CA GLY A 23 -27.21 57.39 -6.80
C GLY A 23 -26.59 56.00 -6.60
N PRO A 24 -27.33 55.08 -5.95
CA PRO A 24 -26.80 53.79 -5.56
C PRO A 24 -26.63 52.85 -6.75
N PRO A 25 -25.50 52.09 -6.84
CA PRO A 25 -25.38 51.05 -7.82
C PRO A 25 -26.12 49.77 -7.36
N ASP A 26 -26.88 49.25 -8.29
CA ASP A 26 -27.54 47.94 -8.23
C ASP A 26 -26.59 46.85 -7.77
N ALA A 27 -26.93 46.20 -6.66
CA ALA A 27 -26.30 45.01 -6.17
C ALA A 27 -26.81 43.77 -6.93
N GLY A 28 -26.33 43.63 -8.16
CA GLY A 28 -26.42 42.37 -8.92
C GLY A 28 -25.47 41.33 -8.36
N GLY A 29 -25.88 40.64 -7.30
CA GLY A 29 -25.16 39.51 -6.76
C GLY A 29 -25.11 38.36 -7.75
N ARG A 30 -24.03 38.28 -8.55
CA ARG A 30 -23.67 37.04 -9.25
C ARG A 30 -23.16 36.01 -8.22
N GLY A 31 -24.06 35.16 -7.74
CA GLY A 31 -23.72 33.96 -7.01
C GLY A 31 -22.87 33.07 -7.90
N THR A 32 -21.57 33.07 -7.69
CA THR A 32 -20.66 32.06 -8.24
C THR A 32 -21.00 30.71 -7.60
N ARG A 33 -21.74 29.87 -8.35
CA ARG A 33 -21.98 28.47 -7.99
C ARG A 33 -20.64 27.77 -7.83
N PRO A 34 -20.35 27.09 -6.70
CA PRO A 34 -19.09 26.37 -6.51
C PRO A 34 -18.98 25.25 -7.54
N GLY A 35 -17.94 25.36 -8.36
CA GLY A 35 -17.61 24.65 -9.56
C GLY A 35 -17.85 23.16 -9.62
N GLN A 36 -18.69 22.74 -10.55
CA GLN A 36 -18.73 21.39 -11.11
C GLN A 36 -17.35 20.91 -11.66
N GLY A 37 -16.43 21.84 -11.93
CA GLY A 37 -15.07 21.54 -12.41
C GLY A 37 -14.19 20.76 -11.43
N SER A 38 -14.34 20.97 -10.13
CA SER A 38 -13.52 20.28 -9.12
C SER A 38 -13.89 18.80 -8.96
N ARG A 39 -15.17 18.46 -9.10
CA ARG A 39 -15.65 17.08 -9.01
C ARG A 39 -15.22 16.25 -10.23
N ARG A 40 -15.34 16.85 -11.42
CA ARG A 40 -14.92 16.21 -12.69
C ARG A 40 -13.41 15.96 -12.72
N ARG A 41 -12.58 16.92 -12.28
CA ARG A 41 -11.12 16.77 -12.18
C ARG A 41 -10.73 15.67 -11.19
N ARG A 42 -11.40 15.53 -10.05
CA ARG A 42 -11.14 14.44 -9.06
C ARG A 42 -11.49 13.07 -9.62
N VAL A 43 -12.59 12.95 -10.37
CA VAL A 43 -12.96 11.70 -11.04
C VAL A 43 -11.93 11.31 -12.11
N ILE A 44 -11.46 12.28 -12.91
CA ILE A 44 -10.43 12.04 -13.93
C ILE A 44 -9.11 11.60 -13.28
N VAL A 45 -8.68 12.23 -12.19
CA VAL A 45 -7.45 11.83 -11.47
C VAL A 45 -7.60 10.43 -10.86
N ALA A 46 -8.74 10.12 -10.25
CA ALA A 46 -9.00 8.78 -9.71
C ALA A 46 -9.00 7.70 -10.82
N ALA A 47 -9.63 7.98 -11.95
CA ALA A 47 -9.62 7.09 -13.11
C ALA A 47 -8.21 6.91 -13.70
N ALA A 48 -7.40 7.98 -13.77
CA ALA A 48 -6.01 7.90 -14.22
C ALA A 48 -5.13 7.06 -13.28
N VAL A 49 -5.31 7.17 -11.97
CA VAL A 49 -4.58 6.34 -10.96
C VAL A 49 -4.96 4.87 -11.10
N VAL A 50 -6.26 4.56 -11.24
CA VAL A 50 -6.72 3.17 -11.46
C VAL A 50 -6.18 2.61 -12.76
N LEU A 51 -6.19 3.40 -13.84
CA LEU A 51 -5.64 2.98 -15.13
C LEU A 51 -4.14 2.75 -15.05
N ALA A 52 -3.38 3.64 -14.39
CA ALA A 52 -1.94 3.48 -14.18
C ALA A 52 -1.63 2.22 -13.36
N PHE A 53 -2.42 1.92 -12.33
CA PHE A 53 -2.29 0.70 -11.54
C PHE A 53 -2.59 -0.56 -12.38
N LEU A 54 -3.66 -0.56 -13.18
CA LEU A 54 -3.99 -1.67 -14.08
C LEU A 54 -2.91 -1.90 -15.13
N LEU A 55 -2.32 -0.82 -15.68
CA LEU A 55 -1.20 -0.90 -16.62
C LEU A 55 0.06 -1.44 -15.93
N LEU A 56 0.33 -1.06 -14.70
CA LEU A 56 1.45 -1.60 -13.91
C LEU A 56 1.27 -3.10 -13.66
N VAL A 57 0.08 -3.52 -13.23
CA VAL A 57 -0.24 -4.95 -13.01
C VAL A 57 -0.14 -5.73 -14.33
N ALA A 58 -0.69 -5.21 -15.42
CA ALA A 58 -0.58 -5.83 -16.73
C ALA A 58 0.87 -5.92 -17.22
N SER A 59 1.69 -4.88 -16.97
CA SER A 59 3.13 -4.89 -17.26
C SER A 59 3.88 -5.94 -16.45
N VAL A 60 3.61 -6.05 -15.15
CA VAL A 60 4.22 -7.08 -14.28
C VAL A 60 3.81 -8.49 -14.72
N LEU A 61 2.55 -8.70 -15.07
CA LEU A 61 2.06 -9.97 -15.61
C LEU A 61 2.69 -10.29 -16.98
N ALA A 62 2.81 -9.31 -17.86
CA ALA A 62 3.45 -9.47 -19.17
C ALA A 62 4.97 -9.71 -19.05
N LEU A 63 5.65 -9.09 -18.07
CA LEU A 63 7.05 -9.41 -17.80
C LEU A 63 7.19 -10.84 -17.26
N ARG A 64 6.30 -11.28 -16.36
CA ARG A 64 6.30 -12.66 -15.84
C ARG A 64 6.00 -13.69 -16.93
N SER A 65 5.10 -13.39 -17.87
CA SER A 65 4.82 -14.31 -19.00
C SER A 65 5.96 -14.37 -20.03
N ARG A 66 6.79 -13.32 -20.12
CA ARG A 66 8.01 -13.33 -20.93
C ARG A 66 9.16 -14.12 -20.30
N SER A 67 9.14 -14.33 -18.98
CA SER A 67 10.17 -15.09 -18.26
C SER A 67 10.16 -16.59 -18.56
N GLY A 68 9.16 -17.12 -19.23
CA GLY A 68 9.00 -18.55 -19.49
C GLY A 68 10.06 -19.19 -20.41
N ASN A 69 10.90 -18.40 -21.11
CA ASN A 69 11.95 -18.89 -22.01
C ASN A 69 13.35 -18.36 -21.65
N SER A 70 13.49 -17.66 -20.52
CA SER A 70 14.77 -17.05 -20.10
C SER A 70 15.39 -17.75 -18.89
N ASP A 71 14.83 -18.86 -18.44
CA ASP A 71 15.39 -19.63 -17.34
C ASP A 71 16.73 -20.27 -17.72
N PRO A 72 17.69 -20.34 -16.79
CA PRO A 72 18.92 -21.09 -17.01
C PRO A 72 18.65 -22.54 -17.38
N LEU A 73 19.42 -23.05 -18.34
CA LEU A 73 19.27 -24.40 -18.90
C LEU A 73 17.89 -24.71 -19.49
N ASP A 74 17.10 -23.71 -19.83
CA ASP A 74 15.86 -23.93 -20.58
C ASP A 74 16.19 -24.26 -22.05
N PRO A 75 15.63 -25.34 -22.60
CA PRO A 75 15.90 -25.77 -23.99
C PRO A 75 15.28 -24.84 -25.05
N ARG A 76 14.49 -23.84 -24.65
CA ARG A 76 14.01 -22.77 -25.54
C ARG A 76 14.75 -21.46 -25.35
N ASN A 77 15.63 -21.36 -24.36
CA ASN A 77 16.41 -20.17 -24.09
C ASN A 77 17.61 -20.09 -25.05
N PRO A 78 17.68 -19.10 -25.96
CA PRO A 78 18.83 -18.91 -26.87
C PRO A 78 19.99 -18.14 -26.19
N GLY A 79 19.82 -17.61 -24.98
CA GLY A 79 20.86 -16.92 -24.24
C GLY A 79 22.03 -17.83 -23.87
N SER A 80 23.13 -17.27 -23.43
CA SER A 80 24.34 -18.02 -23.04
C SER A 80 24.10 -19.04 -21.93
N ASP A 81 23.18 -18.74 -21.02
CA ASP A 81 22.78 -19.59 -19.90
C ASP A 81 21.68 -20.62 -20.24
N GLY A 82 21.04 -20.49 -21.42
CA GLY A 82 20.07 -21.46 -21.92
C GLY A 82 20.70 -22.73 -22.48
N ALA A 83 19.86 -23.72 -22.82
CA ALA A 83 20.31 -24.99 -23.36
C ALA A 83 19.76 -25.31 -24.77
N GLN A 84 19.38 -24.26 -25.53
CA GLN A 84 18.74 -24.45 -26.82
C GLN A 84 19.64 -25.18 -27.82
N ALA A 85 20.95 -24.97 -27.78
CA ALA A 85 21.90 -25.64 -28.68
C ALA A 85 21.89 -27.16 -28.49
N VAL A 86 21.95 -27.64 -27.27
CA VAL A 86 21.90 -29.07 -26.93
C VAL A 86 20.57 -29.68 -27.36
N ALA A 87 19.46 -29.02 -27.02
CA ALA A 87 18.13 -29.50 -27.35
C ALA A 87 17.91 -29.64 -28.87
N ARG A 88 18.32 -28.64 -29.67
CA ARG A 88 18.22 -28.67 -31.14
C ARG A 88 19.07 -29.76 -31.74
N VAL A 89 20.33 -29.91 -31.32
CA VAL A 89 21.20 -30.95 -31.85
C VAL A 89 20.67 -32.36 -31.54
N LEU A 90 20.03 -32.56 -30.39
CA LEU A 90 19.39 -33.83 -30.08
C LEU A 90 18.19 -34.09 -30.99
N ASP A 91 17.33 -33.09 -31.18
CA ASP A 91 16.16 -33.14 -32.06
C ASP A 91 16.60 -33.40 -33.54
N ASP A 92 17.61 -32.68 -34.03
CA ASP A 92 18.20 -32.88 -35.35
C ASP A 92 18.81 -34.28 -35.54
N ARG A 93 19.17 -34.96 -34.45
CA ARG A 93 19.70 -36.34 -34.46
C ARG A 93 18.62 -37.40 -34.27
N GLY A 94 17.35 -37.02 -34.22
CA GLY A 94 16.21 -37.92 -34.13
C GLY A 94 15.76 -38.24 -32.73
N VAL A 95 16.29 -37.57 -31.66
CA VAL A 95 15.78 -37.68 -30.31
C VAL A 95 14.60 -36.71 -30.13
N ALA A 96 13.40 -37.23 -29.92
CA ALA A 96 12.20 -36.40 -29.75
C ALA A 96 12.27 -35.62 -28.40
N VAL A 97 12.46 -34.31 -28.44
CA VAL A 97 12.62 -33.47 -27.26
C VAL A 97 11.27 -32.90 -26.82
N HIS A 98 10.78 -33.36 -25.68
CA HIS A 98 9.56 -32.88 -25.01
C HIS A 98 9.89 -32.03 -23.79
N ILE A 99 9.25 -30.87 -23.68
CA ILE A 99 9.50 -29.90 -22.59
C ILE A 99 8.30 -29.87 -21.66
N ALA A 100 8.52 -30.21 -20.39
CA ALA A 100 7.53 -30.09 -19.32
C ALA A 100 7.97 -28.97 -18.33
N ARG A 101 7.07 -28.04 -18.00
CA ARG A 101 7.32 -26.94 -17.06
C ARG A 101 6.50 -27.05 -15.77
N SER A 102 5.65 -28.07 -15.72
CA SER A 102 4.83 -28.39 -14.55
C SER A 102 4.67 -29.91 -14.44
N GLN A 103 4.26 -30.37 -13.25
CA GLN A 103 3.86 -31.78 -13.10
C GLN A 103 2.65 -32.16 -13.97
N ALA A 104 1.75 -31.20 -14.21
CA ALA A 104 0.62 -31.40 -15.10
C ALA A 104 1.09 -31.66 -16.53
N ASP A 105 2.07 -30.85 -17.02
CA ASP A 105 2.68 -31.08 -18.33
C ASP A 105 3.36 -32.45 -18.38
N LEU A 106 4.13 -32.81 -17.33
CA LEU A 106 4.85 -34.10 -17.26
C LEU A 106 3.90 -35.30 -17.30
N ARG A 107 2.75 -35.21 -16.61
CA ARG A 107 1.70 -36.24 -16.65
C ARG A 107 0.91 -36.26 -17.95
N GLY A 108 0.82 -35.13 -18.62
CA GLY A 108 0.14 -35.00 -19.90
C GLY A 108 0.94 -35.54 -21.09
N LEU A 109 2.22 -35.85 -20.91
CA LEU A 109 3.03 -36.52 -21.90
C LEU A 109 2.60 -38.01 -22.00
N ASP A 110 2.90 -38.60 -23.17
CA ASP A 110 2.82 -40.05 -23.28
C ASP A 110 3.68 -40.73 -22.19
N ALA A 111 3.30 -41.95 -21.82
CA ALA A 111 3.96 -42.67 -20.73
C ALA A 111 5.49 -42.67 -20.88
N VAL A 112 6.16 -42.31 -19.79
CA VAL A 112 7.62 -42.41 -19.71
C VAL A 112 7.99 -43.87 -19.65
N ASP A 113 8.87 -44.33 -20.52
CA ASP A 113 9.21 -45.72 -20.73
C ASP A 113 10.74 -45.96 -20.76
N ALA A 114 11.13 -47.21 -21.00
CA ALA A 114 12.55 -47.64 -21.04
C ALA A 114 13.34 -47.02 -22.20
N ASP A 115 12.72 -46.32 -23.13
CA ASP A 115 13.39 -45.60 -24.22
C ASP A 115 13.45 -44.07 -23.96
N THR A 116 12.94 -43.65 -22.82
CA THR A 116 12.89 -42.24 -22.44
C THR A 116 14.03 -41.87 -21.48
N THR A 117 14.77 -40.81 -21.82
CA THR A 117 15.66 -40.11 -20.88
C THR A 117 14.89 -38.89 -20.31
N VAL A 118 14.98 -38.67 -19.00
CA VAL A 118 14.39 -37.50 -18.33
C VAL A 118 15.52 -36.65 -17.76
N VAL A 119 15.58 -35.37 -18.11
CA VAL A 119 16.51 -34.41 -17.48
C VAL A 119 15.72 -33.41 -16.64
N ILE A 120 16.13 -33.23 -15.39
CA ILE A 120 15.53 -32.27 -14.45
C ILE A 120 16.55 -31.18 -14.15
N THR A 121 16.36 -29.99 -14.72
CA THR A 121 17.38 -28.90 -14.69
C THR A 121 17.26 -27.98 -13.47
N ARG A 122 16.15 -27.99 -12.76
CA ARG A 122 15.95 -27.19 -11.53
C ARG A 122 15.31 -28.03 -10.42
N PRO A 123 15.93 -29.13 -10.02
CA PRO A 123 15.33 -30.07 -9.08
C PRO A 123 15.03 -29.42 -7.72
N ASP A 124 15.72 -28.34 -7.35
CA ASP A 124 15.51 -27.59 -6.11
C ASP A 124 14.18 -26.82 -6.06
N ALA A 125 13.48 -26.70 -7.19
CA ALA A 125 12.14 -26.14 -7.23
C ALA A 125 11.07 -27.14 -6.79
N LEU A 126 11.41 -28.44 -6.66
CA LEU A 126 10.50 -29.47 -6.17
C LEU A 126 10.41 -29.43 -4.63
N SER A 127 9.20 -29.52 -4.08
CA SER A 127 8.98 -29.88 -2.68
C SER A 127 9.21 -31.39 -2.47
N ALA A 128 9.25 -31.86 -1.22
CA ALA A 128 9.35 -33.31 -0.97
C ALA A 128 8.20 -34.11 -1.61
N GLU A 129 6.98 -33.58 -1.55
CA GLU A 129 5.78 -34.19 -2.14
C GLU A 129 5.83 -34.19 -3.66
N THR A 130 6.21 -33.05 -4.26
CA THR A 130 6.33 -32.93 -5.72
C THR A 130 7.51 -33.76 -6.25
N ALA A 131 8.58 -33.92 -5.48
CA ALA A 131 9.71 -34.80 -5.83
C ALA A 131 9.26 -36.25 -5.85
N ALA A 132 8.55 -36.71 -4.82
CA ALA A 132 8.02 -38.08 -4.76
C ALA A 132 7.02 -38.33 -5.91
N ALA A 133 6.08 -37.41 -6.14
CA ALA A 133 5.13 -37.53 -7.24
C ALA A 133 5.80 -37.50 -8.63
N THR A 134 6.88 -36.72 -8.78
CA THR A 134 7.68 -36.71 -10.02
C THR A 134 8.37 -38.03 -10.21
N TRP A 135 8.94 -38.61 -9.12
CA TRP A 135 9.62 -39.90 -9.14
C TRP A 135 8.68 -41.02 -9.60
N ASP A 136 7.44 -41.04 -9.11
CA ASP A 136 6.43 -42.02 -9.53
C ASP A 136 6.13 -41.95 -11.04
N ILE A 137 6.22 -40.76 -11.68
CA ILE A 137 6.00 -40.61 -13.11
C ILE A 137 7.22 -41.08 -13.90
N VAL A 138 8.44 -40.84 -13.41
CA VAL A 138 9.68 -41.10 -14.17
C VAL A 138 10.36 -42.40 -13.82
N ARG A 139 9.81 -43.22 -12.91
CA ARG A 139 10.41 -44.44 -12.42
C ARG A 139 10.66 -45.50 -13.49
N ASP A 140 9.87 -45.49 -14.58
CA ASP A 140 9.99 -46.43 -15.71
C ASP A 140 10.91 -45.91 -16.83
N ALA A 141 11.49 -44.70 -16.63
CA ALA A 141 12.46 -44.11 -17.56
C ALA A 141 13.72 -44.98 -17.67
N ARG A 142 14.36 -44.95 -18.84
CA ARG A 142 15.72 -45.53 -18.98
C ARG A 142 16.70 -44.85 -18.05
N ARG A 143 16.66 -43.49 -18.02
CA ARG A 143 17.58 -42.67 -17.25
C ARG A 143 16.92 -41.40 -16.74
N VAL A 144 17.26 -41.03 -15.51
CA VAL A 144 16.92 -39.71 -14.93
C VAL A 144 18.22 -38.98 -14.65
N VAL A 145 18.37 -37.79 -15.24
CA VAL A 145 19.51 -36.88 -15.01
C VAL A 145 19.07 -35.74 -14.12
N LEU A 146 19.59 -35.68 -12.90
CA LEU A 146 19.37 -34.58 -11.95
C LEU A 146 20.52 -33.59 -12.08
N VAL A 147 20.22 -32.35 -12.48
CA VAL A 147 21.24 -31.31 -12.64
C VAL A 147 21.35 -30.48 -11.37
N GLU A 148 22.51 -30.55 -10.73
CA GLU A 148 22.88 -29.81 -9.53
C GLU A 148 21.87 -29.88 -8.36
N PRO A 149 21.36 -31.10 -8.02
CA PRO A 149 20.38 -31.21 -6.94
C PRO A 149 21.03 -30.91 -5.58
N ARG A 150 20.30 -30.19 -4.72
CA ARG A 150 20.69 -29.98 -3.33
C ARG A 150 20.37 -31.23 -2.46
N ARG A 151 20.95 -31.23 -1.26
CA ARG A 151 20.80 -32.33 -0.28
C ARG A 151 19.34 -32.73 -0.08
N PHE A 152 18.47 -31.78 0.14
CA PHE A 152 17.05 -31.99 0.40
C PHE A 152 16.34 -32.81 -0.70
N VAL A 153 16.63 -32.53 -1.98
CA VAL A 153 16.03 -33.24 -3.12
C VAL A 153 16.54 -34.70 -3.14
N LEU A 154 17.85 -34.91 -2.96
CA LEU A 154 18.45 -36.24 -2.91
C LEU A 154 17.89 -37.08 -1.78
N GLU A 155 17.72 -36.47 -0.59
CA GLU A 155 17.10 -37.12 0.58
C GLU A 155 15.61 -37.45 0.33
N SER A 156 14.86 -36.51 -0.28
CA SER A 156 13.43 -36.73 -0.61
C SER A 156 13.21 -37.85 -1.62
N LEU A 157 14.18 -38.06 -2.51
CA LEU A 157 14.16 -39.14 -3.51
C LEU A 157 14.81 -40.44 -2.97
N GLY A 158 15.32 -40.46 -1.73
CA GLY A 158 15.99 -41.61 -1.15
C GLY A 158 17.29 -42.00 -1.86
N LEU A 159 17.92 -41.08 -2.58
CA LEU A 159 19.14 -41.37 -3.33
C LEU A 159 20.38 -41.35 -2.43
N PRO A 160 21.23 -42.41 -2.48
CA PRO A 160 22.44 -42.47 -1.68
C PRO A 160 23.57 -41.63 -2.28
N VAL A 161 23.33 -40.35 -2.41
CA VAL A 161 24.25 -39.33 -2.92
C VAL A 161 24.16 -38.11 -2.03
N SER A 162 25.30 -37.56 -1.69
CA SER A 162 25.36 -36.33 -0.87
C SER A 162 26.19 -35.25 -1.55
N PRO A 163 25.73 -33.99 -1.53
CA PRO A 163 26.56 -32.88 -1.99
C PRO A 163 27.80 -32.77 -1.13
N ALA A 164 28.93 -32.57 -1.77
CA ALA A 164 30.20 -32.32 -1.12
C ALA A 164 30.50 -30.83 -1.12
N GLY A 165 30.98 -30.31 0.00
CA GLY A 165 31.33 -28.89 0.16
C GLY A 165 32.68 -28.49 -0.46
N ALA A 166 33.20 -29.27 -1.39
CA ALA A 166 34.45 -28.96 -2.09
C ALA A 166 34.21 -27.74 -3.01
N GLY A 167 35.10 -26.77 -3.01
CA GLY A 167 35.06 -25.67 -3.94
C GLY A 167 35.05 -26.17 -5.40
N ALA A 168 34.33 -25.49 -6.27
CA ALA A 168 34.35 -25.83 -7.69
C ALA A 168 35.79 -25.71 -8.23
N PRO A 169 36.28 -26.73 -8.97
CA PRO A 169 37.60 -26.67 -9.53
C PRO A 169 37.68 -25.52 -10.57
N THR A 170 38.73 -24.75 -10.53
CA THR A 170 38.99 -23.65 -11.48
C THR A 170 39.52 -24.11 -12.83
N ARG A 171 39.69 -25.39 -12.99
CA ARG A 171 40.27 -26.01 -14.20
C ARG A 171 39.33 -27.09 -14.74
N SER A 172 39.48 -27.38 -16.03
CA SER A 172 38.81 -28.51 -16.67
C SER A 172 39.10 -29.84 -15.93
N GLN A 173 38.13 -30.72 -15.95
CA GLN A 173 38.22 -32.05 -15.29
C GLN A 173 38.09 -33.17 -16.31
N ARG A 174 39.00 -34.16 -16.20
CA ARG A 174 38.94 -35.38 -17.00
C ARG A 174 38.01 -36.41 -16.33
N ALA A 175 37.31 -37.16 -17.19
CA ALA A 175 36.35 -38.13 -16.70
C ALA A 175 36.96 -39.19 -15.80
N GLY A 176 38.07 -39.81 -16.19
CA GLY A 176 38.72 -40.86 -15.44
C GLY A 176 37.85 -42.10 -15.20
N CYS A 177 36.74 -42.22 -15.92
CA CYS A 177 35.75 -43.29 -15.80
C CYS A 177 35.20 -43.70 -17.16
N VAL A 178 34.52 -44.84 -17.22
CA VAL A 178 33.71 -45.26 -18.38
C VAL A 178 32.33 -45.64 -17.89
N ILE A 179 31.35 -44.85 -18.31
CA ILE A 179 29.91 -45.11 -18.09
C ILE A 179 29.15 -44.79 -19.37
N ALA A 180 27.90 -45.24 -19.48
CA ALA A 180 27.08 -44.90 -20.64
C ALA A 180 26.96 -43.36 -20.78
N GLY A 181 27.49 -42.80 -21.85
CA GLY A 181 27.51 -41.36 -22.15
C GLY A 181 28.81 -40.63 -21.78
N VAL A 182 29.76 -41.29 -21.05
CA VAL A 182 31.04 -40.71 -20.69
C VAL A 182 32.20 -41.67 -20.99
N SER A 183 33.20 -41.17 -21.69
CA SER A 183 34.43 -41.92 -22.01
C SER A 183 35.58 -41.45 -21.11
N ALA A 184 36.55 -42.32 -20.85
CA ALA A 184 37.66 -42.05 -19.92
C ALA A 184 38.48 -40.79 -20.28
N GLY A 185 38.56 -40.45 -21.56
CA GLY A 185 39.32 -39.31 -22.06
C GLY A 185 38.54 -38.01 -22.10
N ASP A 186 37.24 -38.04 -21.85
CA ASP A 186 36.41 -36.83 -21.92
C ASP A 186 36.85 -35.79 -20.88
N GLU A 187 36.81 -34.53 -21.29
CA GLU A 187 37.18 -33.39 -20.44
C GLU A 187 36.06 -32.35 -20.43
N ILE A 188 35.66 -31.87 -19.27
CA ILE A 188 34.64 -30.85 -19.09
C ILE A 188 35.20 -29.57 -18.51
N SER A 189 34.64 -28.39 -18.90
CA SER A 189 35.18 -27.11 -18.55
C SER A 189 34.69 -26.53 -17.22
N ALA A 190 33.50 -26.91 -16.77
CA ALA A 190 32.83 -26.28 -15.65
C ALA A 190 32.24 -27.31 -14.70
N VAL A 191 32.41 -27.11 -13.39
CA VAL A 191 31.78 -27.87 -12.32
C VAL A 191 31.21 -26.89 -11.31
N GLY A 192 29.86 -26.84 -11.21
CA GLY A 192 29.15 -26.01 -10.22
C GLY A 192 29.03 -26.69 -8.87
N SER A 193 28.80 -28.02 -8.87
CA SER A 193 28.59 -28.80 -7.66
C SER A 193 29.31 -30.12 -7.75
N ALA A 194 29.68 -30.71 -6.62
CA ALA A 194 30.30 -32.01 -6.53
C ALA A 194 29.59 -32.91 -5.49
N TYR A 195 29.70 -34.21 -5.68
CA TYR A 195 28.96 -35.22 -4.94
C TYR A 195 29.83 -36.38 -4.46
N THR A 196 29.37 -37.01 -3.41
CA THR A 196 29.88 -38.29 -2.95
C THR A 196 28.74 -39.33 -2.89
N SER A 197 29.08 -40.61 -3.03
CA SER A 197 28.13 -41.68 -2.80
C SER A 197 28.79 -42.77 -1.94
N PRO A 198 28.10 -43.34 -0.95
CA PRO A 198 28.58 -44.47 -0.17
C PRO A 198 28.52 -45.81 -0.92
N ARG A 199 27.85 -45.84 -2.10
CA ARG A 199 27.74 -47.07 -2.89
C ARG A 199 29.04 -47.39 -3.61
N ASP A 200 29.54 -48.61 -3.49
CA ASP A 200 30.76 -49.06 -4.17
C ASP A 200 30.55 -49.23 -5.67
N ASP A 201 29.33 -49.57 -6.10
CA ASP A 201 28.94 -49.75 -7.51
C ASP A 201 28.58 -48.42 -8.21
N ALA A 202 28.66 -47.28 -7.49
CA ALA A 202 28.42 -45.97 -8.10
C ALA A 202 29.53 -45.62 -9.10
N GLY A 203 29.15 -45.31 -10.34
CA GLY A 203 30.05 -44.72 -11.33
C GLY A 203 30.40 -43.29 -10.93
N ARG A 204 31.67 -43.00 -10.76
CA ARG A 204 32.20 -41.70 -10.37
C ARG A 204 33.07 -41.15 -11.49
N CYS A 205 32.68 -40.00 -12.05
CA CYS A 205 33.39 -39.37 -13.15
C CYS A 205 33.70 -37.90 -12.82
N PHE A 206 34.75 -37.38 -13.48
CA PHE A 206 35.25 -36.04 -13.28
C PHE A 206 35.59 -35.79 -11.81
N THR A 207 36.41 -36.68 -11.27
CA THR A 207 36.75 -36.75 -9.83
C THR A 207 37.92 -35.81 -9.51
N PHE A 208 37.79 -35.05 -8.44
CA PHE A 208 38.82 -34.20 -7.86
C PHE A 208 38.68 -34.19 -6.34
N GLU A 209 39.77 -34.15 -5.64
CA GLU A 209 39.81 -34.09 -4.15
C GLU A 209 38.86 -35.10 -3.45
N GLY A 210 38.65 -36.27 -4.06
CA GLY A 210 37.80 -37.32 -3.49
C GLY A 210 36.27 -37.14 -3.72
N VAL A 211 35.87 -36.10 -4.46
CA VAL A 211 34.47 -35.84 -4.84
C VAL A 211 34.34 -35.91 -6.36
N SER A 212 33.13 -36.03 -6.87
CA SER A 212 32.87 -36.23 -8.29
C SER A 212 31.87 -35.23 -8.82
N ALA A 213 32.11 -34.68 -10.00
CA ALA A 213 31.13 -33.80 -10.67
C ALA A 213 29.97 -34.61 -11.31
N LEU A 214 30.15 -35.90 -11.50
CA LEU A 214 29.10 -36.79 -11.97
C LEU A 214 29.11 -38.10 -11.15
N VAL A 215 27.94 -38.46 -10.60
CA VAL A 215 27.71 -39.72 -9.93
C VAL A 215 26.57 -40.44 -10.67
N ARG A 216 26.86 -41.68 -11.10
CA ARG A 216 25.90 -42.57 -11.73
C ARG A 216 25.52 -43.66 -10.76
N LEU A 217 24.23 -43.86 -10.52
CA LEU A 217 23.66 -44.96 -9.79
C LEU A 217 23.06 -45.98 -10.78
N ALA A 218 23.44 -47.22 -10.68
CA ALA A 218 22.82 -48.30 -11.45
C ALA A 218 21.35 -48.47 -11.04
N PRO A 219 20.48 -48.96 -11.94
CA PRO A 219 19.12 -49.35 -11.58
C PRO A 219 19.16 -50.36 -10.41
N GLU A 220 18.18 -50.21 -9.51
CA GLU A 220 18.05 -51.16 -8.42
C GLU A 220 17.60 -52.56 -8.94
N ALA A 221 17.88 -53.61 -8.18
CA ALA A 221 17.43 -54.97 -8.51
C ALA A 221 15.90 -55.09 -8.57
N SER A 222 15.19 -54.20 -7.89
CA SER A 222 13.73 -54.08 -7.89
C SER A 222 13.17 -53.40 -9.13
N GLY A 223 14.02 -52.90 -10.01
CA GLY A 223 13.66 -52.05 -11.14
C GLY A 223 13.86 -50.56 -10.84
N GLY A 224 13.64 -49.72 -11.83
CA GLY A 224 13.79 -48.26 -11.74
C GLY A 224 14.79 -47.71 -12.75
N PRO A 225 14.89 -46.40 -12.88
CA PRO A 225 15.78 -45.77 -13.83
C PRO A 225 17.26 -45.84 -13.39
N GLU A 226 18.15 -45.76 -14.35
CA GLU A 226 19.51 -45.34 -14.07
C GLU A 226 19.50 -43.87 -13.66
N VAL A 227 20.11 -43.53 -12.52
CA VAL A 227 20.14 -42.13 -12.04
C VAL A 227 21.52 -41.55 -12.24
N VAL A 228 21.56 -40.38 -12.87
CA VAL A 228 22.78 -39.60 -13.03
C VAL A 228 22.61 -38.28 -12.28
N VAL A 229 23.45 -38.02 -11.30
CA VAL A 229 23.55 -36.76 -10.61
C VAL A 229 24.70 -35.99 -11.25
N LEU A 230 24.34 -34.89 -11.94
CA LEU A 230 25.27 -34.05 -12.68
C LEU A 230 25.50 -32.73 -11.96
N GLY A 231 26.71 -32.51 -11.44
CA GLY A 231 27.16 -31.28 -10.78
C GLY A 231 27.80 -30.26 -11.72
N ALA A 232 27.83 -30.57 -13.01
CA ALA A 232 28.37 -29.68 -14.05
C ALA A 232 27.24 -29.20 -14.98
N GLY A 233 26.21 -28.58 -14.43
CA GLY A 233 25.05 -28.14 -15.21
C GLY A 233 25.40 -27.22 -16.37
N GLU A 234 26.40 -26.37 -16.21
CA GLU A 234 26.84 -25.43 -17.23
C GLU A 234 27.31 -26.10 -18.55
N ILE A 235 27.73 -27.37 -18.53
CA ILE A 235 28.08 -28.09 -19.79
C ILE A 235 26.90 -28.19 -20.77
N LEU A 236 25.67 -28.04 -20.28
CA LEU A 236 24.45 -28.00 -21.07
C LEU A 236 24.15 -26.60 -21.63
N SER A 237 24.81 -25.55 -21.11
CA SER A 237 24.53 -24.18 -21.49
C SER A 237 25.09 -23.83 -22.87
N ASN A 238 24.40 -22.94 -23.57
CA ASN A 238 24.84 -22.45 -24.89
C ASN A 238 26.22 -21.78 -24.82
N GLY A 239 26.58 -21.17 -23.67
CA GLY A 239 27.85 -20.48 -23.46
C GLY A 239 29.03 -21.41 -23.27
N GLU A 240 28.82 -22.58 -22.68
CA GLU A 240 29.88 -23.53 -22.30
C GLU A 240 29.90 -24.79 -23.17
N VAL A 241 28.82 -25.10 -23.87
CA VAL A 241 28.65 -26.37 -24.61
C VAL A 241 29.76 -26.62 -25.65
N THR A 242 30.35 -25.59 -26.21
CA THR A 242 31.42 -25.70 -27.25
C THR A 242 32.83 -25.84 -26.65
N ARG A 243 32.97 -25.82 -25.33
CA ARG A 243 34.26 -25.93 -24.65
C ARG A 243 34.60 -27.42 -24.41
N HIS A 244 35.87 -27.79 -24.58
CA HIS A 244 36.33 -29.14 -24.35
C HIS A 244 35.38 -30.21 -24.97
N ASP A 245 35.04 -31.22 -24.21
CA ASP A 245 34.13 -32.29 -24.64
C ASP A 245 32.71 -32.10 -24.13
N ASN A 246 32.36 -30.88 -23.64
CA ASN A 246 31.06 -30.59 -23.05
C ASN A 246 29.88 -31.02 -23.94
N ALA A 247 29.91 -30.63 -25.24
CA ALA A 247 28.87 -31.04 -26.21
C ALA A 247 28.76 -32.55 -26.34
N GLY A 248 29.92 -33.23 -26.46
CA GLY A 248 29.96 -34.69 -26.59
C GLY A 248 29.36 -35.38 -25.37
N VAL A 249 29.75 -34.97 -24.15
CA VAL A 249 29.23 -35.48 -22.89
C VAL A 249 27.74 -35.20 -22.76
N ALA A 250 27.29 -33.95 -22.97
CA ALA A 250 25.88 -33.55 -22.91
C ALA A 250 25.00 -34.36 -23.84
N LEU A 251 25.38 -34.45 -25.13
CA LEU A 251 24.59 -35.18 -26.13
C LEU A 251 24.53 -36.67 -25.85
N ARG A 252 25.63 -37.30 -25.37
CA ARG A 252 25.65 -38.73 -25.04
C ARG A 252 24.92 -39.03 -23.72
N LEU A 253 24.95 -38.14 -22.76
CA LEU A 253 24.18 -38.30 -21.51
C LEU A 253 22.69 -38.21 -21.72
N LEU A 254 22.23 -37.24 -22.53
CA LEU A 254 20.81 -36.99 -22.76
C LEU A 254 20.20 -37.77 -23.89
N GLY A 255 20.97 -38.13 -24.91
CA GLY A 255 20.51 -38.87 -26.08
C GLY A 255 20.67 -40.39 -25.97
N GLN A 256 20.39 -41.01 -24.81
CA GLN A 256 20.49 -42.48 -24.61
C GLN A 256 19.26 -43.24 -25.13
N GLY A 257 18.15 -42.56 -25.33
CA GLY A 257 16.91 -43.10 -25.86
C GLY A 257 16.40 -42.27 -27.04
N ASP A 258 15.31 -42.74 -27.64
CA ASP A 258 14.67 -42.05 -28.77
C ASP A 258 13.86 -40.82 -28.33
N ARG A 259 13.62 -40.66 -27.04
CA ARG A 259 12.86 -39.61 -26.42
C ARG A 259 13.63 -38.96 -25.24
N LEU A 260 13.60 -37.63 -25.24
CA LEU A 260 14.10 -36.82 -24.12
C LEU A 260 12.97 -35.99 -23.53
N VAL A 261 12.67 -36.17 -22.26
CA VAL A 261 11.78 -35.29 -21.50
C VAL A 261 12.64 -34.28 -20.73
N TRP A 262 12.53 -33.01 -21.09
CA TRP A 262 13.22 -31.91 -20.43
C TRP A 262 12.26 -31.27 -19.42
N TYR A 263 12.41 -31.64 -18.14
CA TYR A 263 11.56 -31.15 -17.07
C TYR A 263 12.22 -29.97 -16.34
N ILE A 264 11.50 -28.85 -16.29
CA ILE A 264 11.91 -27.61 -15.62
C ILE A 264 10.88 -27.30 -14.54
N PRO A 265 11.01 -27.89 -13.33
CA PRO A 265 10.04 -27.67 -12.27
C PRO A 265 9.99 -26.21 -11.85
N SER A 266 8.82 -25.77 -11.39
CA SER A 266 8.56 -24.44 -10.88
C SER A 266 8.21 -24.51 -9.39
N TYR A 267 8.61 -23.52 -8.61
CA TYR A 267 8.15 -23.36 -7.22
C TYR A 267 6.62 -23.21 -7.09
N LEU A 268 5.94 -22.96 -8.20
CA LEU A 268 4.48 -22.90 -8.27
C LEU A 268 3.85 -24.24 -8.63
N ASP A 269 4.68 -25.28 -8.83
CA ASP A 269 4.21 -26.62 -9.16
C ASP A 269 3.57 -27.26 -7.92
N VAL A 270 2.28 -27.50 -8.01
CA VAL A 270 1.47 -28.03 -6.90
C VAL A 270 1.18 -29.49 -7.17
N SER A 271 1.39 -30.36 -6.17
CA SER A 271 0.94 -31.73 -6.29
C SER A 271 -0.59 -31.78 -6.44
N PRO A 272 -1.15 -32.61 -7.34
CA PRO A 272 -2.61 -32.78 -7.46
C PRO A 272 -3.29 -33.28 -6.19
N GLN A 273 -2.52 -33.81 -5.22
CA GLN A 273 -3.03 -34.21 -3.91
C GLN A 273 -3.31 -33.01 -2.99
N ASP A 274 -2.70 -31.85 -3.28
CA ASP A 274 -2.98 -30.58 -2.61
C ASP A 274 -4.21 -29.85 -3.16
N THR A 275 -4.82 -30.32 -4.23
CA THR A 275 -6.06 -29.80 -4.76
C THR A 275 -7.25 -30.36 -3.96
N THR A 276 -7.41 -29.93 -2.72
CA THR A 276 -8.73 -29.82 -2.16
C THR A 276 -9.55 -28.89 -3.07
N PRO A 277 -10.86 -29.15 -3.30
CA PRO A 277 -11.69 -28.32 -4.20
C PRO A 277 -11.72 -26.82 -3.87
N GLU A 278 -11.17 -26.43 -2.69
CA GLU A 278 -11.03 -25.05 -2.24
C GLU A 278 -9.82 -24.30 -2.81
N SER A 279 -8.89 -24.97 -3.51
CA SER A 279 -7.61 -24.39 -3.97
C SER A 279 -7.49 -24.19 -5.49
N GLU A 280 -8.59 -24.23 -6.26
CA GLU A 280 -8.57 -23.83 -7.68
C GLU A 280 -8.20 -22.35 -7.91
N LEU A 281 -8.16 -21.58 -6.83
CA LEU A 281 -7.72 -20.19 -6.85
C LEU A 281 -6.18 -20.14 -6.87
N PRO A 282 -5.56 -19.50 -7.87
CA PRO A 282 -4.11 -19.32 -7.92
C PRO A 282 -3.57 -18.76 -6.60
N ARG A 283 -2.56 -19.40 -6.02
CA ARG A 283 -1.91 -18.93 -4.75
C ARG A 283 -1.51 -17.45 -4.77
N ALA A 284 -1.37 -16.87 -5.97
CA ALA A 284 -1.17 -15.44 -6.16
C ALA A 284 -2.39 -14.57 -5.78
N LEU A 285 -3.60 -15.14 -5.69
CA LEU A 285 -4.80 -14.37 -5.35
C LEU A 285 -4.82 -13.94 -3.87
N GLY A 286 -4.24 -14.73 -2.96
CA GLY A 286 -4.11 -14.34 -1.55
C GLY A 286 -3.33 -13.04 -1.37
N PRO A 287 -2.06 -12.96 -1.79
CA PRO A 287 -1.29 -11.72 -1.74
C PRO A 287 -1.88 -10.61 -2.62
N LEU A 288 -2.52 -10.92 -3.74
CA LEU A 288 -3.17 -9.93 -4.60
C LEU A 288 -4.40 -9.32 -3.92
N THR A 289 -5.25 -10.11 -3.28
CA THR A 289 -6.42 -9.62 -2.51
C THR A 289 -5.98 -8.81 -1.30
N LEU A 290 -4.92 -9.21 -0.60
CA LEU A 290 -4.35 -8.42 0.49
C LEU A 290 -3.85 -7.06 -0.01
N LEU A 291 -3.15 -7.03 -1.13
CA LEU A 291 -2.62 -5.81 -1.74
C LEU A 291 -3.75 -4.89 -2.21
N LEU A 292 -4.82 -5.44 -2.80
CA LEU A 292 -6.03 -4.71 -3.17
C LEU A 292 -6.75 -4.14 -1.93
N LEU A 293 -6.83 -4.92 -0.84
CA LEU A 293 -7.43 -4.47 0.42
C LEU A 293 -6.62 -3.32 1.02
N VAL A 294 -5.29 -3.43 1.06
CA VAL A 294 -4.40 -2.36 1.54
C VAL A 294 -4.51 -1.12 0.65
N ALA A 295 -4.55 -1.27 -0.66
CA ALA A 295 -4.75 -0.16 -1.60
C ALA A 295 -6.12 0.50 -1.43
N LEU A 296 -7.17 -0.28 -1.19
CA LEU A 296 -8.52 0.21 -0.90
C LEU A 296 -8.56 0.99 0.42
N LEU A 297 -7.96 0.44 1.48
CA LEU A 297 -7.84 1.11 2.78
C LEU A 297 -7.03 2.41 2.67
N ALA A 298 -5.90 2.39 1.95
CA ALA A 298 -5.08 3.57 1.71
C ALA A 298 -5.85 4.65 0.94
N THR A 299 -6.62 4.27 -0.08
CA THR A 299 -7.48 5.20 -0.83
C THR A 299 -8.64 5.73 0.01
N MET A 300 -9.25 4.91 0.87
CA MET A 300 -10.28 5.35 1.82
C MET A 300 -9.70 6.34 2.84
N LEU A 301 -8.53 6.05 3.42
CA LEU A 301 -7.84 6.94 4.35
C LEU A 301 -7.41 8.24 3.65
N TRP A 302 -6.88 8.15 2.43
CA TRP A 302 -6.49 9.32 1.65
C TRP A 302 -7.70 10.19 1.27
N ARG A 303 -8.83 9.59 0.89
CA ARG A 303 -10.07 10.30 0.58
C ARG A 303 -10.78 10.82 1.83
N GLY A 304 -10.70 10.09 2.96
CA GLY A 304 -11.27 10.48 4.24
C GLY A 304 -10.45 11.56 4.95
N ARG A 305 -9.18 11.74 4.59
CA ARG A 305 -8.32 12.76 5.16
C ARG A 305 -8.79 14.14 4.65
N ARG A 306 -9.54 14.86 5.46
CA ARG A 306 -9.81 16.28 5.22
C ARG A 306 -8.49 17.03 5.33
N PHE A 307 -7.98 17.48 4.20
CA PHE A 307 -6.80 18.34 4.17
C PHE A 307 -7.24 19.75 4.57
N GLY A 308 -6.81 20.19 5.71
CA GLY A 308 -6.94 21.54 6.23
C GLY A 308 -7.69 21.61 7.57
N PRO A 309 -7.27 22.51 8.46
CA PRO A 309 -8.11 22.92 9.58
C PRO A 309 -9.42 23.46 9.01
N LEU A 310 -10.54 23.22 9.70
CA LEU A 310 -11.76 23.94 9.42
C LEU A 310 -11.40 25.43 9.47
N VAL A 311 -11.34 26.07 8.31
CA VAL A 311 -11.25 27.52 8.27
C VAL A 311 -12.55 28.00 8.91
N THR A 312 -12.46 28.44 10.16
CA THR A 312 -13.50 29.25 10.75
C THR A 312 -13.49 30.53 9.90
N GLU A 313 -14.45 30.64 8.99
CA GLU A 313 -14.69 31.92 8.32
C GLU A 313 -14.80 32.97 9.42
N PRO A 314 -13.93 34.01 9.46
CA PRO A 314 -14.15 35.10 10.37
C PRO A 314 -15.52 35.68 9.96
N LEU A 315 -16.48 35.63 10.88
CA LEU A 315 -17.78 36.28 10.67
C LEU A 315 -17.52 37.71 10.19
N PRO A 316 -18.04 38.12 9.02
CA PRO A 316 -17.67 39.39 8.40
C PRO A 316 -18.14 40.62 9.18
N ALA A 317 -18.82 40.47 10.30
CA ALA A 317 -19.22 41.55 11.17
C ALA A 317 -19.13 41.12 12.65
N VAL A 318 -18.27 41.81 13.39
CA VAL A 318 -18.37 41.85 14.86
C VAL A 318 -19.57 42.77 15.16
N VAL A 319 -20.74 42.16 15.40
CA VAL A 319 -21.91 42.92 15.85
C VAL A 319 -21.58 43.45 17.24
N ARG A 320 -21.32 44.77 17.33
CA ARG A 320 -21.10 45.42 18.64
C ARG A 320 -22.37 45.27 19.46
N ALA A 321 -22.25 44.98 20.77
CA ALA A 321 -23.40 44.82 21.66
C ALA A 321 -24.37 46.01 21.61
N ILE A 322 -23.86 47.19 21.29
CA ILE A 322 -24.65 48.40 21.14
C ILE A 322 -25.63 48.35 19.94
N GLU A 323 -25.25 47.64 18.83
CA GLU A 323 -26.11 47.53 17.65
C GLU A 323 -27.33 46.65 17.92
N THR A 324 -27.15 45.57 18.71
CA THR A 324 -28.25 44.70 19.16
C THR A 324 -29.22 45.48 20.07
N THR A 325 -28.67 46.32 20.95
CA THR A 325 -29.51 47.14 21.83
C THR A 325 -30.29 48.22 21.05
N GLN A 326 -29.63 48.91 20.11
CA GLN A 326 -30.26 49.86 19.25
C GLN A 326 -31.33 49.23 18.35
N SER A 327 -31.07 48.06 17.80
CA SER A 327 -32.00 47.30 16.99
C SER A 327 -33.28 46.93 17.78
N ARG A 328 -33.10 46.47 19.02
CA ARG A 328 -34.25 46.19 19.93
C ARG A 328 -35.00 47.46 20.30
N GLY A 329 -34.32 48.55 20.59
CA GLY A 329 -34.96 49.83 20.84
C GLY A 329 -35.83 50.32 19.69
N ARG A 330 -35.32 50.18 18.45
CA ARG A 330 -36.10 50.51 17.24
C ARG A 330 -37.34 49.62 17.07
N LEU A 331 -37.24 48.33 17.41
CA LEU A 331 -38.40 47.42 17.35
C LEU A 331 -39.47 47.80 18.36
N TYR A 332 -39.12 48.11 19.63
CA TYR A 332 -40.08 48.57 20.65
C TYR A 332 -40.73 49.87 20.26
N ARG A 333 -40.00 50.85 19.73
CA ARG A 333 -40.54 52.09 19.23
C ARG A 333 -41.52 51.85 18.07
N ARG A 334 -41.20 50.95 17.12
CA ARG A 334 -42.05 50.62 15.99
C ARG A 334 -43.34 49.88 16.40
N ALA A 335 -43.24 49.07 17.43
CA ALA A 335 -44.37 48.36 18.00
C ALA A 335 -45.25 49.24 18.91
N ARG A 336 -44.78 50.43 19.30
CA ARG A 336 -45.41 51.34 20.30
C ARG A 336 -45.70 50.62 21.64
N ASP A 337 -44.85 49.66 22.02
CA ASP A 337 -44.98 48.84 23.23
C ASP A 337 -44.23 49.52 24.37
N THR A 338 -44.77 50.66 24.86
CA THR A 338 -44.20 51.45 25.95
C THR A 338 -44.29 50.72 27.28
N GLU A 339 -45.34 49.91 27.49
CA GLU A 339 -45.54 49.09 28.67
C GLU A 339 -44.36 48.08 28.86
N ARG A 340 -44.07 47.32 27.82
CA ARG A 340 -42.99 46.31 27.87
C ARG A 340 -41.62 46.97 27.98
N ALA A 341 -41.40 48.05 27.28
CA ALA A 341 -40.17 48.80 27.39
C ALA A 341 -39.92 49.37 28.79
N GLY A 342 -40.95 49.97 29.38
CA GLY A 342 -40.88 50.47 30.76
C GLY A 342 -40.64 49.37 31.78
N ALA A 343 -41.30 48.22 31.65
CA ALA A 343 -41.08 47.07 32.51
C ALA A 343 -39.62 46.56 32.45
N ILE A 344 -39.03 46.50 31.29
CA ILE A 344 -37.63 46.08 31.12
C ILE A 344 -36.66 47.09 31.76
N LEU A 345 -36.93 48.42 31.58
CA LEU A 345 -36.09 49.47 32.16
C LEU A 345 -36.12 49.39 33.71
N ARG A 346 -37.33 49.26 34.29
CA ARG A 346 -37.50 49.08 35.76
C ARG A 346 -36.83 47.85 36.29
N ALA A 347 -37.04 46.68 35.66
CA ALA A 347 -36.40 45.42 36.07
C ALA A 347 -34.87 45.52 36.02
N ALA A 348 -34.30 46.17 34.99
CA ALA A 348 -32.88 46.39 34.90
C ALA A 348 -32.36 47.34 36.00
N ALA A 349 -33.09 48.45 36.32
CA ALA A 349 -32.74 49.35 37.37
C ALA A 349 -32.80 48.70 38.75
N VAL A 350 -33.89 47.97 39.04
CA VAL A 350 -34.04 47.22 40.31
C VAL A 350 -32.88 46.28 40.50
N ARG A 351 -32.48 45.53 39.48
CA ARG A 351 -31.36 44.58 39.58
C ARG A 351 -30.02 45.29 39.80
N ARG A 352 -29.75 46.40 39.14
CA ARG A 352 -28.51 47.17 39.33
C ARG A 352 -28.45 47.78 40.75
N LEU A 353 -29.54 48.39 41.21
CA LEU A 353 -29.64 48.95 42.55
C LEU A 353 -29.54 47.88 43.62
N ALA A 354 -30.19 46.73 43.45
CA ALA A 354 -30.09 45.62 44.40
C ALA A 354 -28.63 45.16 44.56
N LEU A 355 -27.90 44.93 43.47
CA LEU A 355 -26.50 44.53 43.51
C LEU A 355 -25.63 45.59 44.20
N TYR A 356 -25.82 46.85 43.92
CA TYR A 356 -25.05 47.94 44.52
C TYR A 356 -25.31 48.08 46.04
N LEU A 357 -26.58 47.92 46.42
CA LEU A 357 -27.00 47.99 47.84
C LEU A 357 -26.75 46.70 48.61
N GLY A 358 -26.05 45.70 48.05
CA GLY A 358 -25.69 44.44 48.66
C GLY A 358 -26.88 43.47 48.83
N LEU A 359 -27.95 43.67 48.06
CA LEU A 359 -29.12 42.80 48.06
C LEU A 359 -28.97 41.67 46.99
N ARG A 360 -29.79 40.62 47.08
CA ARG A 360 -29.80 39.55 46.09
C ARG A 360 -30.37 40.08 44.78
N ALA A 361 -29.84 39.66 43.63
CA ALA A 361 -30.27 40.10 42.31
C ALA A 361 -31.75 39.81 41.96
N GLU A 362 -32.36 38.89 42.65
CA GLU A 362 -33.74 38.37 42.46
C GLU A 362 -34.74 38.89 43.47
N VAL A 363 -34.39 39.97 44.21
CA VAL A 363 -35.25 40.56 45.23
C VAL A 363 -36.38 41.34 44.56
N PRO A 364 -37.64 41.27 45.04
CA PRO A 364 -38.77 42.10 44.59
C PRO A 364 -38.45 43.62 44.67
N PRO A 365 -39.13 44.47 43.89
CA PRO A 365 -38.85 45.93 43.90
C PRO A 365 -38.99 46.61 45.25
N GLY A 366 -39.91 46.19 46.12
CA GLY A 366 -40.19 46.85 47.41
C GLY A 366 -38.97 46.95 48.32
N PRO A 367 -38.29 45.87 48.70
CA PRO A 367 -37.06 45.94 49.49
C PRO A 367 -35.93 46.78 48.86
N VAL A 368 -35.86 46.84 47.54
CA VAL A 368 -34.90 47.68 46.81
C VAL A 368 -35.31 49.16 46.90
N ALA A 369 -36.63 49.46 46.83
CA ALA A 369 -37.13 50.81 47.02
C ALA A 369 -36.86 51.34 48.44
N GLU A 370 -37.08 50.51 49.49
CA GLU A 370 -36.76 50.90 50.85
C GLU A 370 -35.27 51.18 51.06
N ALA A 371 -34.40 50.35 50.51
CA ALA A 371 -32.97 50.52 50.62
C ALA A 371 -32.51 51.78 49.85
N ALA A 372 -33.01 51.99 48.65
CA ALA A 372 -32.71 53.16 47.81
C ALA A 372 -33.25 54.49 48.45
N ALA A 373 -34.46 54.46 49.00
CA ALA A 373 -35.01 55.59 49.74
C ALA A 373 -34.16 55.98 50.94
N ARG A 374 -33.68 55.01 51.70
CA ARG A 374 -32.75 55.26 52.85
C ARG A 374 -31.42 55.81 52.40
N ALA A 375 -30.89 55.35 51.25
CA ALA A 375 -29.61 55.80 50.75
C ALA A 375 -29.66 57.21 50.13
N THR A 376 -30.77 57.59 49.51
CA THR A 376 -30.93 58.88 48.83
C THR A 376 -31.63 59.95 49.68
N GLY A 377 -32.30 59.54 50.80
CA GLY A 377 -33.15 60.44 51.59
C GLY A 377 -34.49 60.82 50.89
N ARG A 378 -34.83 60.18 49.78
CA ARG A 378 -36.10 60.37 49.09
C ARG A 378 -37.29 59.72 49.80
N PRO A 379 -38.50 60.25 49.73
CA PRO A 379 -39.69 59.58 50.24
C PRO A 379 -39.83 58.17 49.63
N LEU A 380 -40.14 57.15 50.43
CA LEU A 380 -40.30 55.76 49.94
C LEU A 380 -41.39 55.66 48.87
N ALA A 381 -42.50 56.44 49.01
CA ALA A 381 -43.58 56.44 48.06
C ALA A 381 -43.13 56.85 46.62
N ASP A 382 -42.23 57.83 46.52
CA ASP A 382 -41.70 58.31 45.26
C ASP A 382 -40.79 57.29 44.58
N VAL A 383 -39.92 56.65 45.36
CA VAL A 383 -38.99 55.62 44.89
C VAL A 383 -39.75 54.34 44.49
N ASP A 384 -40.77 53.97 45.25
CA ASP A 384 -41.60 52.81 44.95
C ASP A 384 -42.43 53.04 43.67
N ALA A 385 -43.04 54.24 43.53
CA ALA A 385 -43.74 54.61 42.31
C ALA A 385 -42.82 54.60 41.06
N LEU A 386 -41.56 54.95 41.23
CA LEU A 386 -40.58 54.89 40.13
C LEU A 386 -40.18 53.48 39.77
N LEU A 387 -39.94 52.60 40.74
CA LEU A 387 -39.49 51.24 40.51
C LEU A 387 -40.61 50.22 40.19
N ALA A 388 -41.83 50.44 40.78
CA ALA A 388 -42.96 49.53 40.66
C ALA A 388 -44.29 50.18 40.22
N GLY A 389 -44.28 51.46 39.85
CA GLY A 389 -45.48 52.19 39.50
C GLY A 389 -46.13 51.78 38.16
N ARG A 390 -47.17 52.55 37.74
CA ARG A 390 -47.90 52.27 36.49
C ARG A 390 -46.99 52.29 35.25
N PRO A 391 -47.31 51.54 34.20
CA PRO A 391 -46.59 51.58 32.97
C PRO A 391 -46.72 52.99 32.31
N PRO A 392 -45.67 53.45 31.56
CA PRO A 392 -45.72 54.70 30.85
C PRO A 392 -46.75 54.63 29.68
N ALA A 393 -47.59 55.63 29.59
CA ALA A 393 -48.66 55.67 28.61
C ALA A 393 -48.17 56.02 27.19
N ASP A 394 -47.13 56.85 27.10
CA ASP A 394 -46.58 57.34 25.82
C ASP A 394 -45.03 57.35 25.82
N GLU A 395 -44.43 57.80 24.72
CA GLU A 395 -42.99 57.87 24.54
C GLU A 395 -42.35 58.92 25.46
N ASP A 396 -43.06 60.01 25.71
CA ASP A 396 -42.55 61.11 26.58
C ASP A 396 -42.51 60.66 28.06
N GLU A 397 -43.54 59.96 28.53
CA GLU A 397 -43.54 59.33 29.89
C GLU A 397 -42.47 58.25 29.98
N MET A 398 -42.20 57.52 28.93
CA MET A 398 -41.16 56.51 28.92
C MET A 398 -39.76 57.14 28.99
N ILE A 399 -39.51 58.27 28.30
CA ILE A 399 -38.26 59.01 28.37
C ILE A 399 -38.06 59.59 29.74
N ALA A 400 -39.12 60.18 30.33
CA ALA A 400 -39.08 60.67 31.71
C ALA A 400 -38.74 59.57 32.71
N LEU A 401 -39.40 58.40 32.61
CA LEU A 401 -39.09 57.25 33.45
C LEU A 401 -37.62 56.81 33.31
N ALA A 402 -37.05 56.75 32.13
CA ALA A 402 -35.66 56.37 31.90
C ALA A 402 -34.68 57.36 32.54
N ASN A 403 -35.00 58.68 32.43
CA ASN A 403 -34.18 59.73 33.05
C ASN A 403 -34.25 59.70 34.59
N ASP A 404 -35.45 59.50 35.11
CA ASP A 404 -35.66 59.43 36.58
C ASP A 404 -35.01 58.18 37.18
N LEU A 405 -35.10 57.03 36.52
CA LEU A 405 -34.35 55.80 36.94
C LEU A 405 -32.84 56.03 36.91
N THR A 406 -32.33 56.70 35.85
CA THR A 406 -30.90 57.02 35.75
C THR A 406 -30.46 58.00 36.83
N THR A 407 -31.33 58.96 37.19
CA THR A 407 -31.07 59.93 38.26
C THR A 407 -31.04 59.25 39.62
N LEU A 408 -32.02 58.38 39.89
CA LEU A 408 -32.02 57.58 41.14
C LEU A 408 -30.76 56.70 41.27
N GLU A 409 -30.35 56.04 40.19
CA GLU A 409 -29.12 55.24 40.21
C GLU A 409 -27.89 56.10 40.52
N LYS A 410 -27.79 57.31 39.91
CA LYS A 410 -26.67 58.22 40.20
C LYS A 410 -26.67 58.71 41.64
N GLU A 411 -27.85 58.98 42.22
CA GLU A 411 -27.96 59.44 43.59
C GLU A 411 -27.57 58.36 44.58
N VAL A 412 -27.99 57.11 44.37
CA VAL A 412 -27.59 55.95 45.19
C VAL A 412 -26.08 55.68 45.08
N HIS A 413 -25.46 56.03 43.93
CA HIS A 413 -24.02 55.85 43.74
C HIS A 413 -23.19 57.05 44.26
N ARG A 414 -23.81 58.15 44.68
CA ARG A 414 -23.05 59.22 45.31
C ARG A 414 -22.75 58.86 46.77
N PRO A 415 -21.43 58.89 47.16
CA PRO A 415 -21.03 58.61 48.53
C PRO A 415 -21.51 59.66 49.52
#